data_b192bbfe08a5c6c047fa788512c1cf4e
#
_entry.id   b192bbfe08a5c6c047fa788512c1cf4e
#
_cell.length_a   1.000
_cell.length_b   1.000
_cell.length_c   1.000
_cell.angle_alpha   90.00
_cell.angle_beta   90.00
_cell.angle_gamma   90.00
#
_symmetry.space_group_name_H-M   'P 1'
#
loop_
_entity.id
_entity.type
_entity.pdbx_description
1 polymer ?
#
loop_
_entity_poly.entity_id
_entity_poly.type
_entity_poly.pdbx_seq_one_letter_code
_entity_poly.pdbx_strand_id
1 'polypeptide(L)'
;MAESYTYDREPTKKADRAAYWNDQIRKARRFEENWHNRCYDIIERYRDDNPDRAMRETRMNIFYSNVDTLKSALYFKTPKPRVTRRFRDQDPIGKTIATVLQRGLQYQLDVYDFDAAVRQVIEDMLIVGRGVMRMVYEPLLVEGGPERIPLRVNSVQGIGEVGMGQVGTVDIGQAFVDMDGNAVDQNMVKTDAMGAYMDGAPVEYIGEQSIRCEYVHWQDFTMQPA
;
A
#
# COMPACT_ATOMS: atom_id res chain seq x y z
N MET A 1 -29.07 -27.07 10.90
CA MET A 1 -27.75 -27.74 10.91
C MET A 1 -26.73 -26.69 10.52
N ALA A 2 -25.85 -26.30 11.40
CA ALA A 2 -24.74 -25.39 11.06
C ALA A 2 -23.70 -26.24 10.34
N GLU A 3 -23.54 -26.01 9.04
CA GLU A 3 -22.40 -26.55 8.29
C GLU A 3 -21.15 -25.94 8.90
N SER A 4 -20.29 -26.79 9.46
CA SER A 4 -18.97 -26.39 9.92
C SER A 4 -18.14 -25.99 8.71
N TYR A 5 -17.99 -24.69 8.49
CA TYR A 5 -17.07 -24.16 7.49
C TYR A 5 -15.63 -24.54 7.87
N THR A 6 -15.13 -25.58 7.24
CA THR A 6 -13.71 -25.89 7.25
C THR A 6 -13.03 -24.83 6.40
N TYR A 7 -12.16 -24.03 7.02
CA TYR A 7 -11.32 -23.06 6.32
C TYR A 7 -10.41 -23.81 5.36
N ASP A 8 -10.77 -23.86 4.09
CA ASP A 8 -9.95 -24.49 3.06
C ASP A 8 -8.64 -23.71 2.93
N ARG A 9 -7.54 -24.40 3.22
CA ARG A 9 -6.21 -23.79 3.22
C ARG A 9 -5.85 -23.35 1.80
N GLU A 10 -5.42 -22.09 1.65
CA GLU A 10 -4.97 -21.53 0.36
C GLU A 10 -3.91 -22.42 -0.29
N PRO A 11 -4.06 -22.81 -1.57
CA PRO A 11 -3.11 -23.65 -2.27
C PRO A 11 -1.77 -22.92 -2.48
N THR A 12 -0.68 -23.66 -2.37
CA THR A 12 0.70 -23.14 -2.49
C THR A 12 1.11 -22.84 -3.94
N LYS A 13 0.53 -23.53 -4.91
CA LYS A 13 0.86 -23.33 -6.34
C LYS A 13 0.12 -22.14 -6.93
N LYS A 14 0.83 -21.27 -7.65
CA LYS A 14 0.29 -20.01 -8.22
C LYS A 14 -0.92 -20.22 -9.15
N ALA A 15 -0.93 -21.28 -9.97
CA ALA A 15 -2.05 -21.59 -10.86
C ALA A 15 -3.33 -21.99 -10.08
N ASP A 16 -3.16 -22.76 -9.02
CA ASP A 16 -4.30 -23.23 -8.20
C ASP A 16 -4.87 -22.11 -7.34
N ARG A 17 -4.04 -21.10 -6.99
CA ARG A 17 -4.49 -19.91 -6.24
C ARG A 17 -5.53 -19.10 -6.99
N ALA A 18 -5.36 -18.88 -8.29
CA ALA A 18 -6.34 -18.12 -9.08
C ALA A 18 -7.69 -18.83 -9.14
N ALA A 19 -7.68 -20.15 -9.35
CA ALA A 19 -8.89 -20.94 -9.34
C ALA A 19 -9.58 -20.95 -7.97
N TYR A 20 -8.80 -21.08 -6.90
CA TYR A 20 -9.29 -21.02 -5.52
C TYR A 20 -9.99 -19.70 -5.22
N TRP A 21 -9.32 -18.56 -5.48
CA TRP A 21 -9.88 -17.24 -5.20
C TRP A 21 -11.12 -16.94 -6.06
N ASN A 22 -11.15 -17.36 -7.33
CA ASN A 22 -12.33 -17.24 -8.17
C ASN A 22 -13.51 -18.05 -7.63
N ASP A 23 -13.26 -19.21 -7.06
CA ASP A 23 -14.31 -20.02 -6.42
C ASP A 23 -14.82 -19.36 -5.13
N GLN A 24 -13.92 -18.84 -4.28
CA GLN A 24 -14.30 -18.10 -3.07
C GLN A 24 -15.14 -16.85 -3.40
N ILE A 25 -14.75 -16.07 -4.39
CA ILE A 25 -15.51 -14.89 -4.85
C ILE A 25 -16.90 -15.32 -5.35
N ARG A 26 -16.99 -16.42 -6.09
CA ARG A 26 -18.26 -16.94 -6.58
C ARG A 26 -19.19 -17.40 -5.44
N LYS A 27 -18.63 -18.07 -4.44
CA LYS A 27 -19.37 -18.47 -3.22
C LYS A 27 -19.88 -17.25 -2.46
N ALA A 28 -19.01 -16.26 -2.25
CA ALA A 28 -19.38 -15.03 -1.57
C ALA A 28 -20.50 -14.26 -2.30
N ARG A 29 -20.40 -14.12 -3.62
CA ARG A 29 -21.44 -13.47 -4.44
C ARG A 29 -22.79 -14.18 -4.35
N ARG A 30 -22.82 -15.53 -4.39
CA ARG A 30 -24.06 -16.30 -4.23
C ARG A 30 -24.67 -16.11 -2.84
N PHE A 31 -23.82 -16.06 -1.82
CA PHE A 31 -24.27 -15.85 -0.44
C PHE A 31 -24.93 -14.47 -0.27
N GLU A 32 -24.39 -13.45 -0.90
CA GLU A 32 -24.88 -12.07 -0.80
C GLU A 32 -25.95 -11.69 -1.84
N GLU A 33 -26.29 -12.56 -2.80
CA GLU A 33 -27.21 -12.26 -3.89
C GLU A 33 -28.55 -11.70 -3.40
N ASN A 34 -29.15 -12.32 -2.39
CA ASN A 34 -30.40 -11.84 -1.80
C ASN A 34 -30.29 -10.47 -1.12
N TRP A 35 -29.12 -10.16 -0.55
CA TRP A 35 -28.86 -8.86 0.03
C TRP A 35 -28.67 -7.80 -1.06
N HIS A 36 -27.92 -8.10 -2.10
CA HIS A 36 -27.74 -7.21 -3.25
C HIS A 36 -29.07 -6.86 -3.91
N ASN A 37 -29.95 -7.83 -4.16
CA ASN A 37 -31.26 -7.60 -4.75
C ASN A 37 -32.08 -6.64 -3.89
N ARG A 38 -32.11 -6.84 -2.57
CA ARG A 38 -32.78 -5.88 -1.65
C ARG A 38 -32.15 -4.49 -1.67
N CYS A 39 -30.83 -4.38 -1.82
CA CYS A 39 -30.17 -3.08 -1.93
C CYS A 39 -30.59 -2.33 -3.19
N TYR A 40 -30.75 -2.99 -4.33
CA TYR A 40 -31.29 -2.38 -5.55
C TYR A 40 -32.70 -1.81 -5.33
N ASP A 41 -33.60 -2.59 -4.71
CA ASP A 41 -34.96 -2.13 -4.40
C ASP A 41 -34.96 -0.92 -3.46
N ILE A 42 -34.02 -0.88 -2.50
CA ILE A 42 -33.90 0.25 -1.56
C ILE A 42 -33.39 1.50 -2.30
N ILE A 43 -32.41 1.37 -3.18
CA ILE A 43 -31.84 2.47 -3.95
C ILE A 43 -32.87 3.04 -4.92
N GLU A 44 -33.67 2.20 -5.57
CA GLU A 44 -34.78 2.63 -6.42
C GLU A 44 -35.76 3.50 -5.64
N ARG A 45 -36.12 3.10 -4.43
CA ARG A 45 -36.98 3.89 -3.53
C ARG A 45 -36.30 5.17 -3.06
N TYR A 46 -35.00 5.13 -2.80
CA TYR A 46 -34.23 6.31 -2.38
C TYR A 46 -34.16 7.36 -3.50
N ARG A 47 -33.98 6.92 -4.74
CA ARG A 47 -33.95 7.80 -5.91
C ARG A 47 -35.34 8.23 -6.38
N ASP A 48 -36.36 7.53 -5.93
CA ASP A 48 -37.75 7.69 -6.39
C ASP A 48 -37.92 7.46 -7.91
N ASP A 49 -37.10 6.57 -8.46
CA ASP A 49 -37.06 6.21 -9.89
C ASP A 49 -38.21 5.24 -10.23
N ASN A 50 -39.44 5.71 -10.25
CA ASN A 50 -40.57 4.92 -10.69
C ASN A 50 -41.01 5.35 -12.10
N PRO A 51 -40.77 4.51 -13.15
CA PRO A 51 -41.08 4.84 -14.54
C PRO A 51 -42.57 4.96 -14.84
N ASP A 52 -43.43 4.32 -14.04
CA ASP A 52 -44.88 4.30 -14.24
C ASP A 52 -45.58 5.53 -13.65
N ARG A 53 -44.84 6.46 -13.11
CA ARG A 53 -45.39 7.62 -12.42
C ARG A 53 -45.84 8.70 -13.42
N ALA A 54 -47.11 9.11 -13.32
CA ALA A 54 -47.60 10.25 -14.07
C ALA A 54 -46.82 11.54 -13.69
N MET A 55 -46.34 12.28 -14.67
CA MET A 55 -45.50 13.51 -14.51
C MET A 55 -46.08 14.59 -13.59
N ARG A 56 -47.30 14.44 -13.07
CA ARG A 56 -48.02 15.44 -12.26
C ARG A 56 -48.11 15.14 -10.77
N GLU A 57 -47.63 13.98 -10.30
CA GLU A 57 -47.65 13.65 -8.87
C GLU A 57 -46.43 14.22 -8.17
N THR A 58 -46.59 15.30 -7.42
CA THR A 58 -45.56 15.82 -6.52
C THR A 58 -45.64 15.06 -5.22
N ARG A 59 -44.63 14.21 -4.97
CA ARG A 59 -44.45 13.51 -3.69
C ARG A 59 -43.20 14.00 -2.99
N MET A 60 -43.25 14.02 -1.67
CA MET A 60 -42.11 14.30 -0.84
C MET A 60 -41.39 12.99 -0.55
N ASN A 61 -40.12 12.85 -1.00
CA ASN A 61 -39.32 11.69 -0.68
C ASN A 61 -38.77 11.83 0.76
N ILE A 62 -39.56 11.31 1.72
CA ILE A 62 -39.20 11.36 3.15
C ILE A 62 -37.95 10.54 3.42
N PHE A 63 -37.74 9.44 2.67
CA PHE A 63 -36.54 8.61 2.85
C PHE A 63 -35.26 9.38 2.50
N TYR A 64 -35.24 10.05 1.36
CA TYR A 64 -34.13 10.91 0.96
C TYR A 64 -33.85 12.01 2.00
N SER A 65 -34.90 12.72 2.41
CA SER A 65 -34.79 13.80 3.39
C SER A 65 -34.23 13.32 4.74
N ASN A 66 -34.66 12.15 5.21
CA ASN A 66 -34.15 11.57 6.46
C ASN A 66 -32.68 11.15 6.33
N VAL A 67 -32.28 10.53 5.23
CA VAL A 67 -30.89 10.13 4.99
C VAL A 67 -29.98 11.35 4.96
N ASP A 68 -30.36 12.42 4.26
CA ASP A 68 -29.59 13.66 4.18
C ASP A 68 -29.43 14.34 5.55
N THR A 69 -30.51 14.39 6.33
CA THR A 69 -30.48 14.90 7.71
C THR A 69 -29.56 14.06 8.60
N LEU A 70 -29.67 12.74 8.55
CA LEU A 70 -28.83 11.83 9.34
C LEU A 70 -27.37 11.89 8.91
N LYS A 71 -27.07 11.97 7.62
CA LYS A 71 -25.72 12.14 7.08
C LYS A 71 -25.05 13.38 7.66
N SER A 72 -25.75 14.50 7.67
CA SER A 72 -25.26 15.76 8.24
C SER A 72 -25.07 15.68 9.76
N ALA A 73 -25.93 14.96 10.48
CA ALA A 73 -25.84 14.79 11.93
C ALA A 73 -24.71 13.83 12.34
N LEU A 74 -24.49 12.75 11.58
CA LEU A 74 -23.46 11.75 11.87
C LEU A 74 -22.05 12.25 11.54
N TYR A 75 -21.92 13.02 10.48
CA TYR A 75 -20.62 13.50 10.03
C TYR A 75 -20.64 15.00 9.74
N PHE A 76 -20.41 15.75 10.80
CA PHE A 76 -20.40 17.22 10.72
C PHE A 76 -19.05 17.78 10.26
N LYS A 77 -17.94 17.16 10.68
CA LYS A 77 -16.59 17.67 10.43
C LYS A 77 -15.56 16.56 10.43
N THR A 78 -14.53 16.70 9.59
CA THR A 78 -13.36 15.83 9.59
C THR A 78 -12.73 15.72 10.98
N PRO A 79 -12.53 14.50 11.52
CA PRO A 79 -11.95 14.32 12.84
C PRO A 79 -10.50 14.80 12.86
N LYS A 80 -10.13 15.54 13.90
CA LYS A 80 -8.74 15.96 14.10
C LYS A 80 -7.96 14.85 14.78
N PRO A 81 -6.90 14.32 14.16
CA PRO A 81 -6.07 13.31 14.79
C PRO A 81 -5.39 13.89 16.04
N ARG A 82 -5.31 13.10 17.09
CA ARG A 82 -4.57 13.45 18.29
C ARG A 82 -3.57 12.36 18.62
N VAL A 83 -2.30 12.68 18.51
CA VAL A 83 -1.21 11.75 18.80
C VAL A 83 -0.69 12.02 20.23
N THR A 84 -0.76 11.00 21.06
CA THR A 84 -0.22 11.06 22.43
C THR A 84 0.70 9.90 22.68
N ARG A 85 1.71 10.09 23.52
CA ARG A 85 2.60 8.98 23.90
C ARG A 85 1.87 7.97 24.79
N ARG A 86 2.19 6.70 24.63
CA ARG A 86 1.63 5.62 25.45
C ARG A 86 2.02 5.77 26.90
N PHE A 87 3.27 6.11 27.16
CA PHE A 87 3.78 6.40 28.50
C PHE A 87 3.82 7.91 28.69
N ARG A 88 3.19 8.40 29.74
CA ARG A 88 3.10 9.84 30.04
C ARG A 88 4.40 10.39 30.65
N ASP A 89 5.55 10.02 30.10
CA ASP A 89 6.84 10.54 30.48
C ASP A 89 7.02 11.99 30.01
N GLN A 90 7.93 12.72 30.65
CA GLN A 90 8.16 14.15 30.35
C GLN A 90 9.24 14.38 29.27
N ASP A 91 9.62 13.35 28.52
CA ASP A 91 10.63 13.48 27.49
C ASP A 91 10.22 14.52 26.42
N PRO A 92 11.01 15.61 26.25
CA PRO A 92 10.70 16.67 25.31
C PRO A 92 10.78 16.19 23.85
N ILE A 93 11.68 15.25 23.52
CA ILE A 93 11.85 14.70 22.18
C ILE A 93 10.59 13.97 21.76
N GLY A 94 10.03 13.14 22.63
CA GLY A 94 8.81 12.42 22.34
C GLY A 94 7.59 13.31 22.16
N LYS A 95 7.52 14.47 22.85
CA LYS A 95 6.46 15.46 22.60
C LYS A 95 6.59 16.08 21.21
N THR A 96 7.81 16.39 20.80
CA THR A 96 8.08 16.95 19.46
C THR A 96 7.71 15.95 18.37
N ILE A 97 8.11 14.68 18.51
CA ILE A 97 7.76 13.61 17.57
C ILE A 97 6.23 13.44 17.48
N ALA A 98 5.53 13.40 18.60
CA ALA A 98 4.07 13.31 18.62
C ALA A 98 3.39 14.47 17.87
N THR A 99 3.91 15.69 18.04
CA THR A 99 3.41 16.87 17.34
C THR A 99 3.67 16.80 15.84
N VAL A 100 4.85 16.35 15.42
CA VAL A 100 5.18 16.15 13.99
C VAL A 100 4.26 15.10 13.36
N LEU A 101 4.11 13.95 14.01
CA LEU A 101 3.20 12.89 13.54
C LEU A 101 1.75 13.38 13.46
N GLN A 102 1.28 14.13 14.44
CA GLN A 102 -0.07 14.70 14.42
C GLN A 102 -0.28 15.64 13.23
N ARG A 103 0.68 16.49 12.93
CA ARG A 103 0.64 17.40 11.78
C ARG A 103 0.70 16.63 10.45
N GLY A 104 1.55 15.61 10.37
CA GLY A 104 1.63 14.74 9.19
C GLY A 104 0.32 14.00 8.91
N LEU A 105 -0.32 13.44 9.93
CA LEU A 105 -1.64 12.81 9.79
C LEU A 105 -2.72 13.82 9.36
N GLN A 106 -2.73 15.01 9.96
CA GLN A 106 -3.68 16.05 9.57
C GLN A 106 -3.50 16.45 8.10
N TYR A 107 -2.26 16.64 7.67
CA TYR A 107 -1.93 16.95 6.28
C TYR A 107 -2.43 15.87 5.32
N GLN A 108 -2.21 14.58 5.63
CA GLN A 108 -2.69 13.48 4.80
C GLN A 108 -4.22 13.43 4.71
N LEU A 109 -4.93 13.65 5.82
CA LEU A 109 -6.40 13.70 5.81
C LEU A 109 -6.94 14.85 4.95
N ASP A 110 -6.23 15.99 4.94
CA ASP A 110 -6.65 17.16 4.18
C ASP A 110 -6.31 17.02 2.67
N VAL A 111 -5.19 16.35 2.33
CA VAL A 111 -4.72 16.20 0.93
C VAL A 111 -5.45 15.10 0.18
N TYR A 112 -5.81 13.99 0.84
CA TYR A 112 -6.35 12.80 0.17
C TYR A 112 -7.88 12.66 0.27
N ASP A 113 -8.61 13.76 0.34
CA ASP A 113 -10.08 13.83 0.30
C ASP A 113 -10.79 12.83 1.23
N PHE A 114 -10.21 12.61 2.42
CA PHE A 114 -10.78 11.73 3.44
C PHE A 114 -12.24 12.09 3.75
N ASP A 115 -12.56 13.36 3.78
CA ASP A 115 -13.91 13.86 4.05
C ASP A 115 -14.93 13.35 3.02
N ALA A 116 -14.58 13.39 1.73
CA ALA A 116 -15.45 12.92 0.66
C ALA A 116 -15.67 11.39 0.75
N ALA A 117 -14.60 10.63 0.99
CA ALA A 117 -14.70 9.18 1.14
C ALA A 117 -15.60 8.79 2.32
N VAL A 118 -15.44 9.43 3.49
CA VAL A 118 -16.28 9.15 4.67
C VAL A 118 -17.74 9.52 4.44
N ARG A 119 -18.05 10.62 3.76
CA ARG A 119 -19.43 11.01 3.42
C ARG A 119 -20.11 9.95 2.56
N GLN A 120 -19.42 9.40 1.58
CA GLN A 120 -19.94 8.32 0.72
C GLN A 120 -20.16 7.03 1.51
N VAL A 121 -19.22 6.67 2.37
CA VAL A 121 -19.33 5.49 3.26
C VAL A 121 -20.55 5.60 4.19
N ILE A 122 -20.80 6.79 4.76
CA ILE A 122 -21.95 7.02 5.64
C ILE A 122 -23.25 6.97 4.85
N GLU A 123 -23.27 7.52 3.63
CA GLU A 123 -24.43 7.45 2.76
C GLU A 123 -24.80 6.01 2.45
N ASP A 124 -23.86 5.18 2.01
CA ASP A 124 -24.08 3.76 1.78
C ASP A 124 -24.53 3.03 3.06
N MET A 125 -23.91 3.34 4.21
CA MET A 125 -24.32 2.76 5.48
C MET A 125 -25.78 3.08 5.83
N LEU A 126 -26.24 4.27 5.54
CA LEU A 126 -27.62 4.69 5.83
C LEU A 126 -28.63 4.12 4.83
N ILE A 127 -28.25 3.93 3.56
CA ILE A 127 -29.13 3.46 2.50
C ILE A 127 -29.20 1.93 2.48
N VAL A 128 -28.04 1.27 2.33
CA VAL A 128 -27.97 -0.17 2.15
C VAL A 128 -27.54 -0.95 3.41
N GLY A 129 -27.21 -0.22 4.48
CA GLY A 129 -26.80 -0.80 5.76
C GLY A 129 -25.33 -1.20 5.85
N ARG A 130 -24.53 -0.93 4.81
CA ARG A 130 -23.09 -1.24 4.78
C ARG A 130 -22.33 -0.15 4.07
N GLY A 131 -21.37 0.44 4.75
CA GLY A 131 -20.38 1.36 4.17
C GLY A 131 -19.00 0.78 4.32
N VAL A 132 -18.20 0.77 3.26
CA VAL A 132 -16.85 0.19 3.23
C VAL A 132 -15.84 1.25 2.81
N MET A 133 -14.76 1.32 3.57
CA MET A 133 -13.61 2.15 3.26
C MET A 133 -12.35 1.29 3.35
N ARG A 134 -11.44 1.43 2.40
CA ARG A 134 -10.14 0.78 2.47
C ARG A 134 -9.03 1.80 2.63
N MET A 135 -8.00 1.42 3.35
CA MET A 135 -6.77 2.17 3.40
C MET A 135 -5.79 1.59 2.38
N VAL A 136 -5.26 2.46 1.53
CA VAL A 136 -4.29 2.09 0.49
C VAL A 136 -2.96 2.76 0.83
N TYR A 137 -1.91 1.96 0.85
CA TYR A 137 -0.54 2.45 0.96
C TYR A 137 0.07 2.46 -0.45
N GLU A 138 0.51 3.61 -0.89
CA GLU A 138 1.18 3.80 -2.18
C GLU A 138 2.57 4.39 -1.96
N PRO A 139 3.61 3.57 -2.07
CA PRO A 139 4.97 4.07 -2.14
C PRO A 139 5.26 4.55 -3.56
N LEU A 140 5.76 5.76 -3.71
CA LEU A 140 6.36 6.23 -4.95
C LEU A 140 7.79 5.71 -5.01
N LEU A 141 8.03 4.70 -5.84
CA LEU A 141 9.36 4.19 -6.09
C LEU A 141 10.06 5.12 -7.07
N VAL A 142 11.21 5.61 -6.66
CA VAL A 142 12.08 6.45 -7.50
C VAL A 142 13.31 5.64 -7.84
N GLU A 143 13.63 5.56 -9.12
CA GLU A 143 14.87 4.95 -9.57
C GLU A 143 16.06 5.77 -9.05
N GLY A 144 16.86 5.15 -8.23
CA GLY A 144 18.14 5.69 -7.79
C GLY A 144 19.21 5.44 -8.84
N GLY A 145 20.38 6.02 -8.59
CA GLY A 145 21.57 5.65 -9.34
C GLY A 145 21.95 4.18 -9.09
N PRO A 146 22.88 3.65 -9.88
CA PRO A 146 23.38 2.30 -9.69
C PRO A 146 23.97 2.13 -8.29
N GLU A 147 23.72 0.99 -7.67
CA GLU A 147 24.33 0.63 -6.41
C GLU A 147 25.85 0.65 -6.54
N ARG A 148 26.52 1.29 -5.59
CA ARG A 148 27.98 1.29 -5.56
C ARG A 148 28.47 0.07 -4.81
N ILE A 149 28.99 -0.90 -5.55
CA ILE A 149 29.58 -2.11 -4.96
C ILE A 149 31.05 -1.84 -4.69
N PRO A 150 31.49 -1.75 -3.42
CA PRO A 150 32.87 -1.49 -3.11
C PRO A 150 33.78 -2.66 -3.53
N LEU A 151 34.91 -2.34 -4.12
CA LEU A 151 35.89 -3.32 -4.57
C LEU A 151 37.10 -3.33 -3.64
N ARG A 152 37.69 -4.52 -3.47
CA ARG A 152 38.96 -4.69 -2.78
C ARG A 152 40.09 -4.71 -3.80
N VAL A 153 41.18 -4.05 -3.45
CA VAL A 153 42.39 -4.05 -4.26
C VAL A 153 43.32 -5.13 -3.72
N ASN A 154 43.58 -6.13 -4.53
CA ASN A 154 44.61 -7.14 -4.22
C ASN A 154 45.84 -6.89 -5.08
N SER A 155 46.99 -6.77 -4.45
CA SER A 155 48.26 -6.74 -5.17
C SER A 155 48.56 -8.12 -5.71
N VAL A 156 48.72 -8.22 -7.02
CA VAL A 156 49.09 -9.48 -7.66
C VAL A 156 50.62 -9.55 -7.68
N GLN A 157 51.16 -10.43 -6.88
CA GLN A 157 52.58 -10.75 -6.86
C GLN A 157 52.88 -11.93 -7.78
N GLY A 158 53.69 -11.72 -8.77
CA GLY A 158 54.18 -12.82 -9.65
C GLY A 158 55.61 -13.21 -9.32
N ILE A 159 56.00 -14.37 -9.77
CA ILE A 159 57.39 -14.80 -9.68
C ILE A 159 58.12 -14.27 -10.92
N GLY A 160 59.11 -13.38 -10.73
CA GLY A 160 59.89 -12.79 -11.80
C GLY A 160 61.38 -12.72 -11.45
N GLU A 161 62.20 -12.49 -12.45
CA GLU A 161 63.64 -12.25 -12.20
C GLU A 161 63.89 -10.89 -11.54
N VAL A 162 64.44 -10.91 -10.35
CA VAL A 162 64.84 -9.75 -9.56
C VAL A 162 66.33 -9.55 -9.66
N GLY A 163 66.85 -9.32 -10.87
CA GLY A 163 68.27 -9.02 -11.12
C GLY A 163 69.25 -10.20 -10.90
N MET A 164 70.27 -10.30 -11.74
CA MET A 164 71.34 -11.32 -11.67
C MET A 164 70.95 -12.79 -11.47
N GLY A 165 69.83 -13.23 -12.11
CA GLY A 165 69.45 -14.65 -12.07
C GLY A 165 68.77 -15.10 -10.77
N GLN A 166 68.41 -14.20 -9.89
CA GLN A 166 67.59 -14.53 -8.71
C GLN A 166 66.09 -14.40 -9.03
N VAL A 167 65.36 -15.42 -8.70
CA VAL A 167 63.90 -15.48 -8.84
C VAL A 167 63.28 -14.91 -7.56
N GLY A 168 62.49 -13.86 -7.69
CA GLY A 168 61.78 -13.21 -6.58
C GLY A 168 60.35 -12.88 -6.92
N THR A 169 59.62 -12.41 -5.95
CA THR A 169 58.25 -11.92 -6.17
C THR A 169 58.30 -10.47 -6.70
N VAL A 170 57.70 -10.27 -7.86
CA VAL A 170 57.53 -8.92 -8.49
C VAL A 170 56.05 -8.57 -8.44
N ASP A 171 55.79 -7.29 -8.12
CA ASP A 171 54.40 -6.77 -8.18
C ASP A 171 54.03 -6.62 -9.65
N ILE A 172 53.07 -7.45 -10.10
CA ILE A 172 52.66 -7.50 -11.50
C ILE A 172 51.48 -6.51 -11.76
N GLY A 173 50.83 -6.03 -10.71
CA GLY A 173 49.72 -5.09 -10.83
C GLY A 173 48.70 -5.23 -9.72
N GLN A 174 47.67 -4.42 -9.86
CA GLN A 174 46.52 -4.48 -8.95
C GLN A 174 45.35 -5.19 -9.61
N ALA A 175 44.81 -6.21 -8.92
CA ALA A 175 43.56 -6.84 -9.31
C ALA A 175 42.44 -6.34 -8.39
N PHE A 176 41.33 -6.00 -8.98
CA PHE A 176 40.10 -5.64 -8.24
C PHE A 176 39.24 -6.88 -8.05
N VAL A 177 38.79 -7.10 -6.85
CA VAL A 177 37.91 -8.21 -6.49
C VAL A 177 36.64 -7.67 -5.79
N ASP A 178 35.52 -8.33 -6.04
CA ASP A 178 34.27 -8.05 -5.34
C ASP A 178 34.34 -8.55 -3.87
N MET A 179 33.25 -8.38 -3.14
CA MET A 179 33.16 -8.84 -1.75
C MET A 179 33.20 -10.36 -1.63
N ASP A 180 32.84 -11.07 -2.67
CA ASP A 180 32.83 -12.56 -2.75
C ASP A 180 34.18 -13.12 -3.21
N GLY A 181 35.15 -12.26 -3.58
CA GLY A 181 36.49 -12.61 -4.00
C GLY A 181 36.66 -12.92 -5.49
N ASN A 182 35.64 -12.59 -6.32
CA ASN A 182 35.73 -12.79 -7.77
C ASN A 182 36.46 -11.59 -8.40
N ALA A 183 37.30 -11.87 -9.40
CA ALA A 183 38.00 -10.84 -10.14
C ALA A 183 37.06 -10.02 -10.98
N VAL A 184 37.18 -8.69 -10.91
CA VAL A 184 36.37 -7.72 -11.65
C VAL A 184 37.18 -7.17 -12.82
N ASP A 185 36.54 -7.01 -13.99
CA ASP A 185 37.16 -6.40 -15.15
C ASP A 185 37.53 -4.95 -14.85
N GLN A 186 38.77 -4.57 -15.13
CA GLN A 186 39.29 -3.20 -14.92
C GLN A 186 38.46 -2.14 -15.63
N ASN A 187 37.82 -2.47 -16.75
CA ASN A 187 36.94 -1.56 -17.48
C ASN A 187 35.66 -1.19 -16.73
N MET A 188 35.25 -2.01 -15.77
CA MET A 188 34.06 -1.77 -14.93
C MET A 188 34.38 -1.03 -13.63
N VAL A 189 35.66 -0.86 -13.35
CA VAL A 189 36.12 -0.24 -12.11
C VAL A 189 36.05 1.26 -12.22
N LYS A 190 35.36 1.90 -11.28
CA LYS A 190 35.31 3.34 -11.07
C LYS A 190 36.00 3.68 -9.76
N THR A 191 36.59 4.85 -9.68
CA THR A 191 37.26 5.31 -8.47
C THR A 191 36.73 6.68 -8.06
N ASP A 192 36.51 6.84 -6.76
CA ASP A 192 36.16 8.12 -6.15
C ASP A 192 37.01 8.37 -4.88
N ALA A 193 36.63 9.41 -4.12
CA ALA A 193 37.32 9.75 -2.87
C ALA A 193 37.20 8.66 -1.77
N MET A 194 36.24 7.73 -1.92
CA MET A 194 35.99 6.62 -0.99
C MET A 194 36.67 5.32 -1.41
N GLY A 195 37.23 5.24 -2.64
CA GLY A 195 37.91 4.03 -3.14
C GLY A 195 37.42 3.55 -4.50
N ALA A 196 37.79 2.32 -4.84
CA ALA A 196 37.36 1.67 -6.06
C ALA A 196 35.98 1.01 -5.87
N TYR A 197 35.10 1.17 -6.85
CA TYR A 197 33.77 0.56 -6.86
C TYR A 197 33.37 0.17 -8.29
N MET A 198 32.34 -0.67 -8.41
CA MET A 198 31.66 -0.91 -9.66
C MET A 198 30.16 -0.56 -9.52
N ASP A 199 29.53 -0.24 -10.64
CA ASP A 199 28.10 0.00 -10.67
C ASP A 199 27.38 -1.34 -10.63
N GLY A 200 26.50 -1.51 -9.65
CA GLY A 200 25.56 -2.61 -9.56
C GLY A 200 24.25 -2.32 -10.31
N ALA A 201 23.22 -3.07 -9.98
CA ALA A 201 21.87 -2.80 -10.48
C ALA A 201 21.36 -1.46 -9.96
N PRO A 202 20.47 -0.76 -10.70
CA PRO A 202 19.81 0.43 -10.20
C PRO A 202 19.00 0.06 -8.94
N VAL A 203 19.19 0.84 -7.88
CA VAL A 203 18.46 0.66 -6.62
C VAL A 203 17.22 1.54 -6.64
N GLU A 204 16.05 0.90 -6.49
CA GLU A 204 14.82 1.61 -6.26
C GLU A 204 14.73 2.01 -4.79
N TYR A 205 14.43 3.26 -4.52
CA TYR A 205 14.15 3.72 -3.17
C TYR A 205 12.79 4.39 -3.09
N ILE A 206 12.19 4.33 -1.91
CA ILE A 206 10.89 4.97 -1.67
C ILE A 206 11.14 6.47 -1.54
N GLY A 207 10.79 7.24 -2.59
CA GLY A 207 10.93 8.70 -2.60
C GLY A 207 9.82 9.37 -1.80
N GLU A 208 8.59 8.88 -1.95
CA GLU A 208 7.42 9.39 -1.23
C GLU A 208 6.54 8.22 -0.79
N GLN A 209 5.88 8.40 0.35
CA GLN A 209 4.94 7.41 0.89
C GLN A 209 3.61 8.13 1.13
N SER A 210 2.56 7.59 0.58
CA SER A 210 1.21 8.08 0.83
C SER A 210 0.31 6.99 1.39
N ILE A 211 -0.56 7.39 2.32
CA ILE A 211 -1.63 6.54 2.83
C ILE A 211 -2.92 7.30 2.58
N ARG A 212 -3.76 6.74 1.75
CA ARG A 212 -5.06 7.33 1.45
C ARG A 212 -6.21 6.41 1.82
N CYS A 213 -7.33 7.01 2.14
CA CYS A 213 -8.58 6.31 2.38
C CYS A 213 -9.45 6.40 1.13
N GLU A 214 -9.83 5.27 0.58
CA GLU A 214 -10.69 5.18 -0.59
C GLU A 214 -12.04 4.60 -0.21
N TYR A 215 -13.10 5.22 -0.73
CA TYR A 215 -14.42 4.64 -0.67
C TYR A 215 -14.51 3.43 -1.59
N VAL A 216 -15.10 2.35 -1.09
CA VAL A 216 -15.40 1.15 -1.89
C VAL A 216 -16.91 1.05 -2.01
N HIS A 217 -17.42 1.10 -3.24
CA HIS A 217 -18.84 0.99 -3.49
C HIS A 217 -19.37 -0.36 -3.01
N TRP A 218 -20.57 -0.37 -2.43
CA TRP A 218 -21.15 -1.58 -1.83
C TRP A 218 -21.30 -2.76 -2.81
N GLN A 219 -21.40 -2.50 -4.13
CA GLN A 219 -21.44 -3.53 -5.17
C GLN A 219 -20.10 -4.22 -5.41
N ASP A 220 -19.01 -3.51 -5.15
CA ASP A 220 -17.64 -3.98 -5.41
C ASP A 220 -17.05 -4.72 -4.21
N PHE A 221 -17.80 -4.77 -3.11
CA PHE A 221 -17.39 -5.44 -1.89
C PHE A 221 -18.25 -6.67 -1.62
N THR A 222 -17.60 -7.81 -1.44
CA THR A 222 -18.26 -9.08 -1.05
C THR A 222 -17.62 -9.63 0.21
N MET A 223 -18.45 -10.13 1.13
CA MET A 223 -17.98 -10.79 2.35
C MET A 223 -18.00 -12.31 2.16
N GLN A 224 -16.93 -12.94 2.66
CA GLN A 224 -16.91 -14.39 2.76
C GLN A 224 -17.92 -14.84 3.83
N PRO A 225 -18.79 -15.83 3.55
CA PRO A 225 -19.67 -16.39 4.56
C PRO A 225 -18.83 -16.98 5.72
N ALA A 226 -19.23 -16.67 6.95
CA ALA A 226 -18.60 -17.16 8.18
C ALA A 226 -18.94 -18.63 8.45
#